data_221e1aa2e7ae9c008399fdecbd79d3da
#
_entry.id   221e1aa2e7ae9c008399fdecbd79d3da
#
_cell.length_a   1.000
_cell.length_b   1.000
_cell.length_c   1.000
_cell.angle_alpha   90.00
_cell.angle_beta   90.00
_cell.angle_gamma   90.00
#
_symmetry.space_group_name_H-M   'P 1'
#
loop_
_entity.id
_entity.type
_entity.pdbx_description
1 polymer ?
#
loop_
_entity_poly.entity_id
_entity_poly.type
_entity_poly.pdbx_seq_one_letter_code
_entity_poly.pdbx_strand_id
1 'polypeptide(L)'
;DPQSGTALEIGSSGDTITTATGAKPSFLYPAFEAYLSSNQSVSDNAVTKVQFDTKLFDTDSTYDNSTNYRFTPGVAGKYFIYSSILNEAGSNSNLIEAYMYIKKNGANVLELETSLNNNPGRLMPTFGMATLDLNDTDYVEIYGRLNSVSGSGQLFEGNTTYKRATK
;
A
#
# COMPACT_ATOMS: atom_id res chain seq x y z
N ASP A 1 34.18 -7.81 -17.50
CA ASP A 1 34.30 -6.62 -16.66
C ASP A 1 33.94 -5.39 -17.51
N PRO A 2 32.83 -4.71 -17.26
CA PRO A 2 32.46 -3.51 -18.00
C PRO A 2 33.47 -2.39 -17.68
N GLN A 3 34.36 -2.13 -18.59
CA GLN A 3 35.48 -1.21 -18.42
C GLN A 3 35.09 0.27 -18.51
N SER A 4 33.96 0.57 -19.10
CA SER A 4 33.45 1.93 -19.22
C SER A 4 31.99 1.89 -19.68
N GLY A 5 31.12 2.48 -18.93
CA GLY A 5 29.69 2.56 -19.28
C GLY A 5 28.80 2.17 -18.10
N THR A 6 27.59 2.62 -18.13
CA THR A 6 26.57 2.38 -17.10
C THR A 6 25.74 1.12 -17.34
N ALA A 7 25.99 0.41 -18.44
CA ALA A 7 25.23 -0.80 -18.82
C ALA A 7 26.18 -1.98 -19.11
N LEU A 8 25.85 -3.13 -18.58
CA LEU A 8 26.38 -4.42 -18.99
C LEU A 8 25.34 -5.07 -19.90
N GLU A 9 25.65 -5.19 -21.17
CA GLU A 9 24.83 -5.96 -22.12
C GLU A 9 25.24 -7.43 -22.05
N ILE A 10 24.28 -8.31 -21.75
CA ILE A 10 24.50 -9.76 -21.69
C ILE A 10 23.61 -10.39 -22.72
N GLY A 11 24.22 -10.87 -23.82
CA GLY A 11 23.51 -11.45 -24.98
C GLY A 11 22.98 -10.39 -25.94
N SER A 12 22.55 -10.86 -27.12
CA SER A 12 21.92 -10.07 -28.18
C SER A 12 20.44 -10.39 -28.26
N SER A 13 19.70 -9.64 -29.09
CA SER A 13 18.27 -9.90 -29.30
C SER A 13 18.07 -11.34 -29.83
N GLY A 14 17.29 -12.13 -29.08
CA GLY A 14 17.01 -13.55 -29.36
C GLY A 14 17.89 -14.53 -28.58
N ASP A 15 18.89 -14.08 -27.87
CA ASP A 15 19.71 -14.93 -27.00
C ASP A 15 18.99 -15.32 -25.72
N THR A 16 19.26 -16.50 -25.21
CA THR A 16 18.77 -16.98 -23.92
C THR A 16 19.88 -16.90 -22.89
N ILE A 17 19.65 -16.18 -21.79
CA ILE A 17 20.55 -16.14 -20.64
C ILE A 17 20.23 -17.33 -19.74
N THR A 18 21.13 -18.30 -19.69
CA THR A 18 20.97 -19.47 -18.82
C THR A 18 21.90 -19.34 -17.61
N THR A 19 21.32 -19.42 -16.42
CA THR A 19 22.11 -19.47 -15.18
C THR A 19 22.58 -20.90 -14.90
N ALA A 20 23.72 -21.05 -14.27
CA ALA A 20 24.23 -22.36 -13.83
C ALA A 20 23.23 -23.03 -12.87
N THR A 21 23.21 -24.38 -12.86
CA THR A 21 22.37 -25.15 -11.94
C THR A 21 22.61 -24.73 -10.49
N GLY A 22 21.55 -24.34 -9.80
CA GLY A 22 21.60 -23.83 -8.40
C GLY A 22 21.86 -22.32 -8.27
N ALA A 23 22.20 -21.61 -9.34
CA ALA A 23 22.28 -20.16 -9.32
C ALA A 23 20.86 -19.56 -9.31
N LYS A 24 20.66 -18.59 -8.45
CA LYS A 24 19.40 -17.80 -8.40
C LYS A 24 19.69 -16.41 -8.95
N PRO A 25 19.24 -16.07 -10.17
CA PRO A 25 19.36 -14.69 -10.62
C PRO A 25 18.55 -13.80 -9.70
N SER A 26 19.18 -12.77 -9.15
CA SER A 26 18.50 -11.77 -8.34
C SER A 26 18.26 -10.54 -9.21
N PHE A 27 17.05 -10.41 -9.72
CA PHE A 27 16.59 -9.16 -10.32
C PHE A 27 15.95 -8.36 -9.19
N LEU A 28 16.67 -7.37 -8.69
CA LEU A 28 16.19 -6.51 -7.61
C LEU A 28 15.19 -5.52 -8.19
N TYR A 29 13.91 -5.88 -8.12
CA TYR A 29 12.84 -4.90 -8.25
C TYR A 29 12.50 -4.34 -6.88
N PRO A 30 12.19 -3.03 -6.77
CA PRO A 30 11.74 -2.44 -5.52
C PRO A 30 10.53 -3.18 -4.97
N ALA A 31 10.64 -3.62 -3.72
CA ALA A 31 9.54 -4.30 -3.02
C ALA A 31 9.55 -3.87 -1.55
N PHE A 32 8.37 -3.66 -0.99
CA PHE A 32 8.20 -3.30 0.41
C PHE A 32 6.93 -3.90 0.99
N GLU A 33 6.88 -4.02 2.29
CA GLU A 33 5.67 -4.20 3.07
C GLU A 33 5.74 -3.29 4.30
N ALA A 34 4.67 -2.53 4.54
CA ALA A 34 4.55 -1.63 5.67
C ALA A 34 3.17 -1.76 6.32
N TYR A 35 3.07 -1.43 7.61
CA TYR A 35 1.84 -1.52 8.37
C TYR A 35 1.74 -0.39 9.41
N LEU A 36 0.53 -0.20 9.98
CA LEU A 36 0.32 0.66 11.14
C LEU A 36 0.73 -0.07 12.41
N SER A 37 1.68 0.48 13.17
CA SER A 37 2.08 -0.07 14.46
C SER A 37 1.07 0.19 15.58
N SER A 38 0.25 1.22 15.43
CA SER A 38 -0.81 1.64 16.36
C SER A 38 -2.00 2.20 15.61
N ASN A 39 -3.12 2.33 16.31
CA ASN A 39 -4.34 2.89 15.75
C ASN A 39 -4.14 4.32 15.27
N GLN A 40 -4.60 4.62 14.07
CA GLN A 40 -4.64 5.97 13.52
C GLN A 40 -6.05 6.53 13.65
N SER A 41 -6.25 7.57 14.48
CA SER A 41 -7.53 8.27 14.58
C SER A 41 -7.83 9.04 13.30
N VAL A 42 -9.08 8.98 12.86
CA VAL A 42 -9.56 9.67 11.66
C VAL A 42 -10.85 10.41 11.95
N SER A 43 -11.12 11.45 11.19
CA SER A 43 -12.38 12.19 11.29
C SER A 43 -13.47 11.50 10.50
N ASP A 44 -14.70 11.57 11.00
CA ASP A 44 -15.87 11.03 10.32
C ASP A 44 -16.00 11.58 8.90
N ASN A 45 -16.29 10.69 7.97
CA ASN A 45 -16.51 11.00 6.56
C ASN A 45 -15.36 11.77 5.85
N ALA A 46 -14.15 11.76 6.42
CA ALA A 46 -12.98 12.43 5.86
C ALA A 46 -12.07 11.45 5.12
N VAL A 47 -11.72 11.76 3.89
CA VAL A 47 -10.70 11.00 3.13
C VAL A 47 -9.33 11.28 3.77
N THR A 48 -8.78 10.27 4.43
CA THR A 48 -7.57 10.40 5.23
C THR A 48 -6.48 9.46 4.70
N LYS A 49 -5.26 9.98 4.56
CA LYS A 49 -4.09 9.15 4.18
C LYS A 49 -3.78 8.16 5.30
N VAL A 50 -3.58 6.89 4.93
CA VAL A 50 -3.08 5.88 5.86
C VAL A 50 -1.59 6.06 6.06
N GLN A 51 -1.16 6.22 7.31
CA GLN A 51 0.22 6.52 7.70
C GLN A 51 0.96 5.25 8.12
N PHE A 52 1.19 4.31 7.20
CA PHE A 52 1.96 3.10 7.53
C PHE A 52 3.35 3.47 8.03
N ASP A 53 3.52 3.42 9.34
CA ASP A 53 4.70 3.92 10.05
C ASP A 53 5.82 2.90 10.23
N THR A 54 5.53 1.63 10.05
CA THR A 54 6.49 0.54 10.29
C THR A 54 6.65 -0.35 9.08
N LYS A 55 7.90 -0.51 8.64
CA LYS A 55 8.28 -1.40 7.54
C LYS A 55 8.61 -2.80 8.05
N LEU A 56 8.11 -3.83 7.37
CA LEU A 56 8.57 -5.21 7.52
C LEU A 56 9.82 -5.46 6.70
N PHE A 57 9.83 -4.97 5.49
CA PHE A 57 10.98 -4.90 4.60
C PHE A 57 10.79 -3.76 3.59
N ASP A 58 11.89 -3.31 3.02
CA ASP A 58 11.94 -2.32 1.96
C ASP A 58 13.29 -2.46 1.26
N THR A 59 13.33 -3.11 0.11
CA THR A 59 14.56 -3.57 -0.54
C THR A 59 15.44 -2.44 -1.04
N ASP A 60 14.86 -1.34 -1.50
CA ASP A 60 15.57 -0.24 -2.14
C ASP A 60 15.27 1.11 -1.47
N SER A 61 14.75 1.09 -0.23
CA SER A 61 14.35 2.31 0.49
C SER A 61 13.34 3.17 -0.27
N THR A 62 12.39 2.50 -0.91
CA THR A 62 11.40 3.10 -1.81
C THR A 62 10.10 3.52 -1.12
N TYR A 63 9.89 3.08 0.12
CA TYR A 63 8.75 3.48 0.92
C TYR A 63 9.14 4.49 2.01
N ASP A 64 8.54 5.69 1.96
CA ASP A 64 8.69 6.70 3.02
C ASP A 64 7.63 6.45 4.11
N ASN A 65 8.07 5.97 5.28
CA ASN A 65 7.21 5.63 6.42
C ASN A 65 7.19 6.70 7.51
N SER A 66 7.64 7.91 7.24
CA SER A 66 7.79 8.96 8.26
C SER A 66 7.24 10.32 7.88
N THR A 67 7.35 10.72 6.62
CA THR A 67 6.99 12.06 6.17
C THR A 67 5.81 12.03 5.19
N ASN A 68 5.96 11.27 4.11
CA ASN A 68 4.97 11.27 3.04
C ASN A 68 4.07 10.03 3.06
N TYR A 69 4.48 8.95 3.71
CA TYR A 69 3.75 7.67 3.76
C TYR A 69 3.33 7.21 2.36
N ARG A 70 4.34 7.04 1.49
CA ARG A 70 4.14 6.70 0.08
C ARG A 70 5.25 5.83 -0.48
N PHE A 71 4.92 5.07 -1.49
CA PHE A 71 5.86 4.31 -2.30
C PHE A 71 6.28 5.11 -3.53
N THR A 72 7.59 5.20 -3.77
CA THR A 72 8.17 5.79 -4.99
C THR A 72 9.20 4.79 -5.54
N PRO A 73 8.95 4.14 -6.69
CA PRO A 73 9.71 2.97 -7.12
C PRO A 73 11.19 3.25 -7.46
N GLY A 74 11.52 4.46 -7.92
CA GLY A 74 12.87 4.78 -8.38
C GLY A 74 13.27 4.09 -9.70
N VAL A 75 12.50 3.12 -10.16
CA VAL A 75 12.67 2.41 -11.44
C VAL A 75 11.33 2.30 -12.14
N ALA A 76 11.27 2.64 -13.42
CA ALA A 76 10.04 2.51 -14.19
C ALA A 76 9.66 1.04 -14.40
N GLY A 77 8.36 0.72 -14.28
CA GLY A 77 7.89 -0.66 -14.45
C GLY A 77 6.44 -0.88 -14.06
N LYS A 78 6.00 -2.13 -14.10
CA LYS A 78 4.66 -2.54 -13.68
C LYS A 78 4.74 -3.10 -12.26
N TYR A 79 3.99 -2.47 -11.36
CA TYR A 79 3.97 -2.78 -9.94
C TYR A 79 2.62 -3.31 -9.49
N PHE A 80 2.63 -4.45 -8.82
CA PHE A 80 1.45 -4.95 -8.13
C PHE A 80 1.36 -4.30 -6.76
N ILE A 81 0.31 -3.53 -6.54
CA ILE A 81 0.01 -2.84 -5.29
C ILE A 81 -1.15 -3.57 -4.62
N TYR A 82 -0.96 -3.96 -3.38
CA TYR A 82 -1.99 -4.50 -2.49
C TYR A 82 -2.02 -3.68 -1.21
N SER A 83 -3.20 -3.44 -0.68
CA SER A 83 -3.37 -2.86 0.66
C SER A 83 -4.66 -3.32 1.31
N SER A 84 -4.69 -3.27 2.64
CA SER A 84 -5.88 -3.51 3.45
C SER A 84 -5.97 -2.47 4.57
N ILE A 85 -7.20 -2.10 4.93
CA ILE A 85 -7.49 -1.22 6.06
C ILE A 85 -8.54 -1.92 6.93
N LEU A 86 -8.26 -2.09 8.21
CA LEU A 86 -9.29 -2.48 9.16
C LEU A 86 -9.90 -1.20 9.77
N ASN A 87 -11.10 -0.92 9.37
CA ASN A 87 -11.85 0.26 9.77
C ASN A 87 -12.63 -0.03 11.04
N GLU A 88 -12.53 0.84 12.06
CA GLU A 88 -13.27 0.76 13.30
C GLU A 88 -14.02 2.06 13.59
N ALA A 89 -15.28 1.96 13.99
CA ALA A 89 -16.13 3.10 14.31
C ALA A 89 -16.39 3.28 15.82
N GLY A 90 -15.45 2.85 16.66
CA GLY A 90 -15.41 3.09 18.09
C GLY A 90 -16.47 2.34 18.94
N SER A 91 -17.64 2.03 18.38
CA SER A 91 -18.72 1.31 19.07
C SER A 91 -19.48 0.37 18.16
N ASN A 92 -20.24 -0.57 18.77
CA ASN A 92 -21.09 -1.48 18.01
C ASN A 92 -22.19 -0.71 17.27
N SER A 93 -22.59 -1.23 16.12
CA SER A 93 -23.66 -0.67 15.29
C SER A 93 -23.44 0.79 14.90
N ASN A 94 -22.19 1.20 14.71
CA ASN A 94 -21.83 2.58 14.41
C ASN A 94 -21.23 2.77 13.00
N LEU A 95 -20.53 1.78 12.44
CA LEU A 95 -19.92 1.87 11.12
C LEU A 95 -20.98 1.65 10.03
N ILE A 96 -21.17 2.65 9.16
CA ILE A 96 -22.12 2.61 8.03
C ILE A 96 -21.40 2.28 6.73
N GLU A 97 -20.28 2.95 6.47
CA GLU A 97 -19.51 2.81 5.22
C GLU A 97 -18.02 2.83 5.50
N ALA A 98 -17.27 2.09 4.72
CA ALA A 98 -15.82 2.12 4.72
C ALA A 98 -15.29 2.11 3.28
N TYR A 99 -14.36 2.99 3.01
CA TYR A 99 -13.74 3.17 1.70
C TYR A 99 -12.23 2.95 1.78
N MET A 100 -11.67 2.48 0.68
CA MET A 100 -10.23 2.46 0.45
C MET A 100 -9.93 3.00 -0.93
N TYR A 101 -8.88 3.82 -1.01
CA TYR A 101 -8.40 4.41 -2.25
C TYR A 101 -6.93 4.05 -2.45
N ILE A 102 -6.60 3.62 -3.66
CA ILE A 102 -5.21 3.65 -4.13
C ILE A 102 -5.08 4.88 -5.01
N LYS A 103 -4.11 5.73 -4.70
CA LYS A 103 -3.83 6.95 -5.46
C LYS A 103 -2.45 6.88 -6.10
N LYS A 104 -2.38 7.27 -7.38
CA LYS A 104 -1.14 7.51 -8.09
C LYS A 104 -1.00 9.03 -8.29
N ASN A 105 0.09 9.62 -7.81
CA ASN A 105 0.35 11.07 -7.92
C ASN A 105 -0.82 11.93 -7.43
N GLY A 106 -1.48 11.50 -6.35
CA GLY A 106 -2.64 12.16 -5.76
C GLY A 106 -3.99 11.88 -6.43
N ALA A 107 -4.03 11.29 -7.62
CA ALA A 107 -5.26 10.92 -8.31
C ALA A 107 -5.74 9.51 -7.95
N ASN A 108 -7.05 9.31 -7.78
CA ASN A 108 -7.62 7.98 -7.54
C ASN A 108 -7.41 7.08 -8.76
N VAL A 109 -6.79 5.92 -8.56
CA VAL A 109 -6.68 4.85 -9.55
C VAL A 109 -7.52 3.63 -9.19
N LEU A 110 -7.86 3.49 -7.91
CA LEU A 110 -8.82 2.52 -7.40
C LEU A 110 -9.60 3.15 -6.25
N GLU A 111 -10.89 2.92 -6.23
CA GLU A 111 -11.79 3.24 -5.12
C GLU A 111 -12.66 2.01 -4.84
N LEU A 112 -12.70 1.59 -3.60
CA LEU A 112 -13.51 0.48 -3.12
C LEU A 112 -14.38 0.96 -1.97
N GLU A 113 -15.62 0.56 -2.00
CA GLU A 113 -16.62 0.87 -0.97
C GLU A 113 -17.21 -0.42 -0.41
N THR A 114 -17.42 -0.42 0.89
CA THR A 114 -18.30 -1.38 1.56
C THR A 114 -19.32 -0.60 2.37
N SER A 115 -20.59 -0.86 2.12
CA SER A 115 -21.72 -0.19 2.77
C SER A 115 -22.53 -1.15 3.64
N LEU A 116 -22.87 -0.72 4.85
CA LEU A 116 -23.67 -1.43 5.84
C LEU A 116 -24.95 -0.66 6.21
N ASN A 117 -25.47 0.18 5.33
CA ASN A 117 -26.52 1.17 5.60
C ASN A 117 -27.69 0.67 6.46
N ASN A 118 -28.13 -0.58 6.25
CA ASN A 118 -29.28 -1.15 6.96
C ASN A 118 -28.90 -1.95 8.21
N ASN A 119 -27.63 -2.20 8.44
CA ASN A 119 -27.14 -2.96 9.60
C ASN A 119 -25.71 -2.53 9.97
N PRO A 120 -25.55 -1.34 10.57
CA PRO A 120 -24.24 -0.81 10.93
C PRO A 120 -23.42 -1.75 11.79
N GLY A 121 -22.14 -1.88 11.47
CA GLY A 121 -21.19 -2.72 12.20
C GLY A 121 -20.32 -1.91 13.17
N ARG A 122 -19.24 -2.55 13.64
CA ARG A 122 -18.18 -1.89 14.40
C ARG A 122 -16.87 -1.90 13.61
N LEU A 123 -16.52 -3.06 13.10
CA LEU A 123 -15.26 -3.35 12.42
C LEU A 123 -15.53 -3.82 11.01
N MET A 124 -14.76 -3.33 10.03
CA MET A 124 -14.82 -3.78 8.66
C MET A 124 -13.47 -3.68 7.97
N PRO A 125 -12.94 -4.78 7.44
CA PRO A 125 -11.80 -4.72 6.56
C PRO A 125 -12.24 -4.24 5.17
N THR A 126 -11.49 -3.30 4.62
CA THR A 126 -11.47 -3.01 3.18
C THR A 126 -10.10 -3.41 2.64
N PHE A 127 -10.07 -4.00 1.46
CA PHE A 127 -8.82 -4.38 0.82
C PHE A 127 -8.92 -4.18 -0.68
N GLY A 128 -7.82 -3.84 -1.29
CA GLY A 128 -7.77 -3.61 -2.72
C GLY A 128 -6.41 -3.91 -3.31
N MET A 129 -6.42 -4.13 -4.61
CA MET A 129 -5.22 -4.42 -5.38
C MET A 129 -5.32 -3.81 -6.77
N ALA A 130 -4.19 -3.38 -7.29
CA ALA A 130 -4.07 -2.85 -8.64
C ALA A 130 -2.68 -3.15 -9.21
N THR A 131 -2.59 -3.37 -10.52
CA THR A 131 -1.31 -3.34 -11.23
C THR A 131 -1.19 -1.99 -11.90
N LEU A 132 -0.16 -1.24 -11.54
CA LEU A 132 0.09 0.12 -12.02
C LEU A 132 1.35 0.18 -12.87
N ASP A 133 1.29 0.91 -13.97
CA ASP A 133 2.46 1.30 -14.74
C ASP A 133 3.01 2.60 -14.11
N LEU A 134 4.21 2.52 -13.53
CA LEU A 134 4.83 3.62 -12.80
C LEU A 134 6.14 4.03 -13.48
N ASN A 135 6.35 5.34 -13.61
CA ASN A 135 7.67 5.90 -13.88
C ASN A 135 8.50 5.92 -12.58
N ASP A 136 9.78 6.19 -12.69
CA ASP A 136 10.75 6.22 -11.58
C ASP A 136 10.38 7.23 -10.46
N THR A 137 9.73 8.33 -10.82
CA THR A 137 9.32 9.41 -9.92
C THR A 137 7.84 9.40 -9.53
N ASP A 138 7.04 8.50 -10.13
CA ASP A 138 5.65 8.32 -9.73
C ASP A 138 5.55 7.83 -8.29
N TYR A 139 4.50 8.20 -7.59
CA TYR A 139 4.27 7.70 -6.23
C TYR A 139 2.86 7.14 -6.05
N VAL A 140 2.76 6.19 -5.12
CA VAL A 140 1.51 5.55 -4.74
C VAL A 140 1.26 5.76 -3.25
N GLU A 141 0.02 6.09 -2.93
CA GLU A 141 -0.47 6.36 -1.58
C GLU A 141 -1.78 5.62 -1.34
N ILE A 142 -2.03 5.23 -0.10
CA ILE A 142 -3.29 4.62 0.34
C ILE A 142 -4.05 5.62 1.20
N TYR A 143 -5.33 5.74 0.92
CA TYR A 143 -6.27 6.54 1.70
C TYR A 143 -7.46 5.70 2.13
N GLY A 144 -8.06 6.06 3.24
CA GLY A 144 -9.32 5.50 3.71
C GLY A 144 -10.33 6.59 4.04
N ARG A 145 -11.60 6.21 4.14
CA ARG A 145 -12.68 7.02 4.66
C ARG A 145 -13.66 6.11 5.39
N LEU A 146 -14.11 6.53 6.54
CA LEU A 146 -15.21 5.88 7.26
C LEU A 146 -16.36 6.87 7.42
N ASN A 147 -17.57 6.34 7.33
CA ASN A 147 -18.80 7.05 7.70
C ASN A 147 -19.49 6.29 8.83
N SER A 148 -19.91 7.00 9.86
CA SER A 148 -20.50 6.40 11.06
C SER A 148 -21.74 7.13 11.52
N VAL A 149 -22.59 6.43 12.29
CA VAL A 149 -23.84 6.97 12.82
C VAL A 149 -23.60 8.12 13.80
N SER A 150 -22.60 7.98 14.69
CA SER A 150 -22.36 8.94 15.76
C SER A 150 -21.33 10.02 15.41
N GLY A 151 -20.58 9.86 14.32
CA GLY A 151 -19.53 10.79 13.92
C GLY A 151 -18.32 10.84 14.87
N SER A 152 -18.10 9.82 15.71
CA SER A 152 -17.01 9.82 16.69
C SER A 152 -16.34 8.46 16.88
N GLY A 153 -15.06 8.47 17.29
CA GLY A 153 -14.30 7.28 17.64
C GLY A 153 -13.79 6.47 16.45
N GLN A 154 -13.74 7.06 15.26
CA GLN A 154 -13.27 6.37 14.05
C GLN A 154 -11.76 6.25 14.06
N LEU A 155 -11.28 5.07 13.62
CA LEU A 155 -9.86 4.82 13.44
C LEU A 155 -9.58 3.77 12.37
N PHE A 156 -8.36 3.79 11.84
CA PHE A 156 -7.75 2.66 11.16
C PHE A 156 -6.97 1.87 12.20
N GLU A 157 -7.31 0.59 12.36
CA GLU A 157 -6.62 -0.25 13.34
C GLU A 157 -5.18 -0.54 12.95
N GLY A 158 -4.26 -0.36 13.89
CA GLY A 158 -2.87 -0.76 13.80
C GLY A 158 -2.50 -1.72 14.94
N ASN A 159 -1.61 -2.67 14.70
CA ASN A 159 -1.19 -3.62 15.72
C ASN A 159 0.14 -4.29 15.39
N THR A 160 1.10 -4.22 16.31
CA THR A 160 2.42 -4.82 16.15
C THR A 160 2.42 -6.35 16.31
N THR A 161 1.56 -6.89 17.18
CA THR A 161 1.55 -8.32 17.52
C THR A 161 1.05 -9.18 16.37
N TYR A 162 -0.06 -8.80 15.78
CA TYR A 162 -0.67 -9.56 14.70
C TYR A 162 -0.40 -8.97 13.31
N LYS A 163 0.23 -7.78 13.26
CA LYS A 163 0.40 -7.01 12.01
C LYS A 163 -0.90 -6.93 11.24
N ARG A 164 -2.00 -6.85 12.05
CA ARG A 164 -3.36 -6.86 11.52
C ARG A 164 -3.57 -5.64 10.70
N ALA A 165 -4.47 -5.84 9.91
CA ALA A 165 -5.39 -4.82 9.67
C ALA A 165 -5.00 -3.81 8.65
N THR A 166 -4.03 -3.04 8.89
CA THR A 166 -3.76 -1.95 7.96
C THR A 166 -2.33 -2.09 7.47
N LYS A 167 -2.20 -2.58 6.25
CA LYS A 167 -0.94 -2.78 5.56
C LYS A 167 -1.09 -2.68 4.02
#